data_d09f539e54469adfe8d68663ebe11c52
#
_entry.id   d09f539e54469adfe8d68663ebe11c52
#
_cell.length_a   1.000
_cell.length_b   1.000
_cell.length_c   1.000
_cell.angle_alpha   90.00
_cell.angle_beta   90.00
_cell.angle_gamma   90.00
#
_symmetry.space_group_name_H-M   'P 1'
#
loop_
_entity.id
_entity.type
_entity.pdbx_description
1 polymer ?
#
loop_
_entity_poly.entity_id
_entity_poly.type
_entity_poly.pdbx_seq_one_letter_code
_entity_poly.pdbx_strand_id
1 'polypeptide(L)'
;GYFSQCAQYYASLFPGTRVSVLPCPVSAIVVDDPEVTPDFTDQKWVLDTMQSRFSGVNFVNSYSEIYSHRKEYLYFKSDHHWTQLGAYYAYRAFAESVGLTPTPLSDMRSEVINDDFQGSMYSFTGDARVKSFRDTVEVHYPTKDATMTVTRRDGTTQTYDRLIIPEYG
;
A
#
# COMPACT_ATOMS: atom_id res chain seq x y z
N GLY A 1 -10.01 -14.65 14.10
CA GLY A 1 -9.44 -15.59 13.13
C GLY A 1 -7.93 -15.75 13.32
N TYR A 2 -7.31 -16.68 12.58
CA TYR A 2 -5.88 -17.00 12.76
C TYR A 2 -4.97 -15.76 12.63
N PHE A 3 -5.22 -14.91 11.64
CA PHE A 3 -4.44 -13.68 11.42
C PHE A 3 -4.46 -12.73 12.64
N SER A 4 -5.63 -12.51 13.25
CA SER A 4 -5.72 -11.64 14.43
C SER A 4 -4.98 -12.24 15.64
N GLN A 5 -5.02 -13.56 15.79
CA GLN A 5 -4.27 -14.24 16.86
C GLN A 5 -2.76 -14.10 16.66
N CYS A 6 -2.25 -14.26 15.44
CA CYS A 6 -0.84 -14.05 15.13
C CYS A 6 -0.40 -12.61 15.44
N ALA A 7 -1.15 -11.60 15.00
CA ALA A 7 -0.81 -10.20 15.25
C ALA A 7 -0.81 -9.86 16.75
N GLN A 8 -1.81 -10.36 17.48
CA GLN A 8 -1.87 -10.19 18.94
C GLN A 8 -0.73 -10.91 19.66
N TYR A 9 -0.37 -12.12 19.21
CA TYR A 9 0.79 -12.82 19.72
C TYR A 9 2.07 -12.03 19.50
N TYR A 10 2.31 -11.53 18.27
CA TYR A 10 3.47 -10.66 18.00
C TYR A 10 3.48 -9.42 18.89
N ALA A 11 2.35 -8.76 19.06
CA ALA A 11 2.26 -7.61 19.96
C ALA A 11 2.65 -7.94 21.40
N SER A 12 2.30 -9.14 21.88
CA SER A 12 2.65 -9.58 23.24
C SER A 12 4.15 -9.81 23.44
N LEU A 13 4.90 -10.04 22.35
CA LEU A 13 6.37 -10.22 22.42
C LEU A 13 7.13 -8.90 22.62
N PHE A 14 6.47 -7.77 22.39
CA PHE A 14 7.07 -6.43 22.45
C PHE A 14 6.33 -5.54 23.45
N PRO A 15 6.38 -5.84 24.76
CA PRO A 15 5.69 -5.04 25.76
C PRO A 15 6.18 -3.59 25.73
N GLY A 16 5.26 -2.65 25.77
CA GLY A 16 5.56 -1.21 25.67
C GLY A 16 5.72 -0.68 24.25
N THR A 17 5.69 -1.53 23.23
CA THR A 17 5.71 -1.13 21.82
C THR A 17 4.31 -1.11 21.24
N ARG A 18 3.95 -0.02 20.55
CA ARG A 18 2.70 0.05 19.80
C ARG A 18 2.85 -0.76 18.49
N VAL A 19 2.08 -1.83 18.37
CA VAL A 19 2.03 -2.63 17.14
C VAL A 19 0.81 -2.22 16.33
N SER A 20 1.02 -1.93 15.07
CA SER A 20 -0.04 -1.58 14.11
C SER A 20 -0.14 -2.63 13.01
N VAL A 21 -1.36 -2.88 12.55
CA VAL A 21 -1.66 -3.73 11.39
C VAL A 21 -2.41 -2.89 10.37
N LEU A 22 -1.84 -2.75 9.18
CA LEU A 22 -2.43 -2.04 8.06
C LEU A 22 -2.70 -3.04 6.92
N PRO A 23 -3.91 -3.60 6.81
CA PRO A 23 -4.27 -4.43 5.67
C PRO A 23 -4.36 -3.58 4.40
N CYS A 24 -3.79 -4.08 3.31
CA CYS A 24 -3.86 -3.44 2.01
C CYS A 24 -5.12 -3.91 1.28
N PRO A 25 -6.11 -3.03 1.00
CA PRO A 25 -7.22 -3.38 0.14
C PRO A 25 -6.72 -3.73 -1.27
N VAL A 26 -7.41 -4.63 -1.94
CA VAL A 26 -7.10 -4.95 -3.35
C VAL A 26 -7.81 -3.99 -4.30
N SER A 27 -7.39 -3.95 -5.57
CA SER A 27 -7.91 -3.03 -6.59
C SER A 27 -9.43 -3.06 -6.78
N ALA A 28 -10.10 -4.16 -6.42
CA ALA A 28 -11.56 -4.23 -6.45
C ALA A 28 -12.28 -3.15 -5.62
N ILE A 29 -11.59 -2.49 -4.67
CA ILE A 29 -12.15 -1.37 -3.90
C ILE A 29 -12.48 -0.15 -4.77
N VAL A 30 -11.79 0.02 -5.90
CA VAL A 30 -11.96 1.16 -6.82
C VAL A 30 -12.84 0.83 -8.03
N VAL A 31 -13.29 -0.43 -8.16
CA VAL A 31 -14.16 -0.85 -9.25
C VAL A 31 -15.60 -0.45 -8.90
N ASP A 32 -16.14 0.45 -9.68
CA ASP A 32 -17.50 0.99 -9.52
C ASP A 32 -18.42 0.49 -10.64
N ASP A 33 -18.22 -0.77 -11.05
CA ASP A 33 -18.97 -1.42 -12.12
C ASP A 33 -19.94 -2.47 -11.54
N PRO A 34 -21.25 -2.22 -11.61
CA PRO A 34 -22.25 -3.14 -11.07
C PRO A 34 -22.31 -4.51 -11.79
N GLU A 35 -21.76 -4.62 -13.01
CA GLU A 35 -21.66 -5.90 -13.72
C GLU A 35 -20.51 -6.78 -13.21
N VAL A 36 -19.48 -6.15 -12.64
CA VAL A 36 -18.27 -6.82 -12.15
C VAL A 36 -18.30 -7.03 -10.63
N THR A 37 -18.91 -6.11 -9.90
CA THR A 37 -18.92 -6.10 -8.42
C THR A 37 -19.67 -7.24 -7.74
N PRO A 38 -20.69 -7.91 -8.33
CA PRO A 38 -21.40 -9.01 -7.64
C PRO A 38 -20.51 -10.19 -7.24
N ASP A 39 -19.41 -10.40 -7.94
CA ASP A 39 -18.50 -11.53 -7.70
C ASP A 39 -17.39 -11.20 -6.69
N PHE A 40 -17.28 -9.94 -6.25
CA PHE A 40 -16.28 -9.54 -5.27
C PHE A 40 -16.84 -9.54 -3.85
N THR A 41 -16.07 -10.06 -2.93
CA THR A 41 -16.37 -9.90 -1.50
C THR A 41 -16.27 -8.42 -1.14
N ASP A 42 -17.29 -7.90 -0.46
CA ASP A 42 -17.28 -6.52 0.03
C ASP A 42 -16.09 -6.28 0.97
N GLN A 43 -15.11 -5.53 0.49
CA GLN A 43 -13.88 -5.28 1.24
C GLN A 43 -14.09 -4.40 2.45
N LYS A 44 -15.11 -3.52 2.41
CA LYS A 44 -15.48 -2.76 3.61
C LYS A 44 -15.93 -3.69 4.72
N TRP A 45 -16.84 -4.61 4.41
CA TRP A 45 -17.28 -5.60 5.38
C TRP A 45 -16.13 -6.48 5.89
N VAL A 46 -15.21 -6.88 5.00
CA VAL A 46 -14.01 -7.67 5.40
C VAL A 46 -13.15 -6.90 6.39
N LEU A 47 -12.80 -5.64 6.08
CA LEU A 47 -11.93 -4.83 6.92
C LEU A 47 -12.60 -4.48 8.26
N ASP A 48 -13.89 -4.13 8.25
CA ASP A 48 -14.66 -3.86 9.46
C ASP A 48 -14.75 -5.12 10.35
N THR A 49 -14.99 -6.29 9.73
CA THR A 49 -15.01 -7.58 10.42
C THR A 49 -13.63 -7.93 10.99
N MET A 50 -12.56 -7.67 10.24
CA MET A 50 -11.20 -7.86 10.75
C MET A 50 -10.95 -6.95 11.94
N GLN A 51 -11.24 -5.67 11.81
CA GLN A 51 -11.03 -4.68 12.87
C GLN A 51 -11.72 -5.09 14.19
N SER A 52 -12.94 -5.61 14.12
CA SER A 52 -13.68 -6.05 15.31
C SER A 52 -13.04 -7.23 16.06
N ARG A 53 -12.10 -7.93 15.43
CA ARG A 53 -11.43 -9.11 15.98
C ARG A 53 -10.05 -8.83 16.56
N PHE A 54 -9.55 -7.58 16.40
CA PHE A 54 -8.27 -7.19 16.95
C PHE A 54 -8.43 -6.56 18.34
N SER A 55 -7.55 -6.94 19.25
CA SER A 55 -7.44 -6.40 20.60
C SER A 55 -5.96 -6.22 20.95
N GLY A 56 -5.61 -5.11 21.58
CA GLY A 56 -4.23 -4.81 21.96
C GLY A 56 -3.29 -4.49 20.78
N VAL A 57 -3.85 -4.33 19.57
CA VAL A 57 -3.15 -3.98 18.36
C VAL A 57 -3.88 -2.81 17.69
N ASN A 58 -3.17 -1.83 17.18
CA ASN A 58 -3.75 -0.74 16.41
C ASN A 58 -4.09 -1.25 15.00
N PHE A 59 -5.37 -1.53 14.75
CA PHE A 59 -5.83 -1.92 13.42
C PHE A 59 -6.14 -0.66 12.59
N VAL A 60 -5.40 -0.46 11.52
CA VAL A 60 -5.56 0.69 10.62
C VAL A 60 -6.50 0.32 9.47
N ASN A 61 -7.75 0.76 9.55
CA ASN A 61 -8.71 0.57 8.48
C ASN A 61 -8.61 1.72 7.45
N SER A 62 -7.86 1.49 6.39
CA SER A 62 -7.63 2.48 5.34
C SER A 62 -8.75 2.55 4.29
N TYR A 63 -9.84 1.78 4.44
CA TYR A 63 -10.88 1.68 3.43
C TYR A 63 -11.45 3.04 3.04
N SER A 64 -11.95 3.80 4.01
CA SER A 64 -12.63 5.08 3.74
C SER A 64 -11.72 6.10 3.06
N GLU A 65 -10.46 6.13 3.46
CA GLU A 65 -9.47 7.03 2.87
C GLU A 65 -9.20 6.67 1.40
N ILE A 66 -8.92 5.42 1.10
CA ILE A 66 -8.67 4.96 -0.26
C ILE A 66 -9.94 5.10 -1.13
N TYR A 67 -11.10 4.71 -0.61
CA TYR A 67 -12.35 4.76 -1.36
C TYR A 67 -12.79 6.18 -1.72
N SER A 68 -12.52 7.16 -0.86
CA SER A 68 -12.83 8.57 -1.15
C SER A 68 -12.06 9.11 -2.37
N HIS A 69 -10.90 8.52 -2.66
CA HIS A 69 -10.01 8.84 -3.77
C HIS A 69 -10.08 7.85 -4.94
N ARG A 70 -11.08 6.95 -4.97
CA ARG A 70 -11.16 5.82 -5.92
C ARG A 70 -11.20 6.22 -7.41
N LYS A 71 -11.43 7.48 -7.73
CA LYS A 71 -11.38 8.00 -9.10
C LYS A 71 -9.97 8.38 -9.56
N GLU A 72 -9.00 8.38 -8.65
CA GLU A 72 -7.61 8.63 -8.94
C GLU A 72 -6.89 7.34 -9.33
N TYR A 73 -5.67 7.45 -9.83
CA TYR A 73 -4.88 6.30 -10.26
C TYR A 73 -4.21 5.61 -9.06
N LEU A 74 -5.00 4.85 -8.31
CA LEU A 74 -4.57 4.24 -7.04
C LEU A 74 -3.99 2.83 -7.19
N TYR A 75 -4.31 2.14 -8.28
CA TYR A 75 -3.84 0.78 -8.56
C TYR A 75 -3.35 0.67 -10.00
N PHE A 76 -2.30 -0.12 -10.19
CA PHE A 76 -1.84 -0.46 -11.53
C PHE A 76 -2.89 -1.29 -12.27
N LYS A 77 -2.92 -1.17 -13.60
CA LYS A 77 -3.81 -1.95 -14.47
C LYS A 77 -3.19 -3.29 -14.85
N SER A 78 -1.87 -3.34 -14.94
CA SER A 78 -1.11 -4.53 -15.31
C SER A 78 -0.50 -5.26 -14.12
N ASP A 79 -0.69 -4.75 -12.89
CA ASP A 79 -0.17 -5.33 -11.66
C ASP A 79 -1.24 -5.38 -10.56
N HIS A 80 -1.07 -6.26 -9.58
CA HIS A 80 -1.99 -6.41 -8.46
C HIS A 80 -1.74 -5.43 -7.31
N HIS A 81 -0.68 -4.65 -7.36
CA HIS A 81 -0.35 -3.68 -6.33
C HIS A 81 -1.04 -2.33 -6.55
N TRP A 82 -1.14 -1.58 -5.50
CA TRP A 82 -1.43 -0.17 -5.56
C TRP A 82 -0.26 0.62 -6.14
N THR A 83 -0.55 1.80 -6.67
CA THR A 83 0.47 2.81 -7.02
C THR A 83 1.02 3.44 -5.75
N GLN A 84 2.06 4.25 -5.86
CA GLN A 84 2.55 5.00 -4.71
C GLN A 84 1.49 6.00 -4.17
N LEU A 85 0.63 6.51 -5.05
CA LEU A 85 -0.49 7.35 -4.62
C LEU A 85 -1.49 6.56 -3.75
N GLY A 86 -1.83 5.33 -4.14
CA GLY A 86 -2.66 4.45 -3.32
C GLY A 86 -2.02 4.16 -1.95
N ALA A 87 -0.72 3.87 -1.95
CA ALA A 87 0.05 3.68 -0.72
C ALA A 87 0.11 4.95 0.15
N TYR A 88 0.15 6.14 -0.47
CA TYR A 88 0.11 7.42 0.25
C TYR A 88 -1.19 7.60 1.04
N TYR A 89 -2.35 7.27 0.48
CA TYR A 89 -3.60 7.35 1.22
C TYR A 89 -3.69 6.35 2.36
N ALA A 90 -3.13 5.15 2.19
CA ALA A 90 -2.98 4.21 3.30
C ALA A 90 -2.03 4.74 4.39
N TYR A 91 -0.93 5.40 4.01
CA TYR A 91 -0.02 6.08 4.93
C TYR A 91 -0.74 7.19 5.72
N ARG A 92 -1.61 7.98 5.08
CA ARG A 92 -2.39 9.01 5.78
C ARG A 92 -3.24 8.39 6.88
N ALA A 93 -4.01 7.34 6.55
CA ALA A 93 -4.82 6.63 7.53
C ALA A 93 -3.96 6.07 8.69
N PHE A 94 -2.78 5.53 8.39
CA PHE A 94 -1.84 5.07 9.41
C PHE A 94 -1.34 6.23 10.29
N ALA A 95 -0.84 7.31 9.69
CA ALA A 95 -0.28 8.45 10.42
C ALA A 95 -1.32 9.02 11.41
N GLU A 96 -2.54 9.25 10.93
CA GLU A 96 -3.63 9.75 11.77
C GLU A 96 -3.97 8.76 12.91
N SER A 97 -3.97 7.46 12.65
CA SER A 97 -4.27 6.42 13.65
C SER A 97 -3.27 6.38 14.81
N VAL A 98 -2.06 6.88 14.60
CA VAL A 98 -1.02 6.95 15.63
C VAL A 98 -0.77 8.37 16.16
N GLY A 99 -1.60 9.33 15.74
CA GLY A 99 -1.54 10.73 16.18
C GLY A 99 -0.46 11.56 15.50
N LEU A 100 0.02 11.13 14.33
CA LEU A 100 0.93 11.90 13.50
C LEU A 100 0.16 12.72 12.47
N THR A 101 0.65 13.90 12.13
CA THR A 101 0.15 14.68 11.00
C THR A 101 0.82 14.16 9.72
N PRO A 102 0.07 13.63 8.77
CA PRO A 102 0.66 13.18 7.51
C PRO A 102 1.20 14.36 6.70
N THR A 103 2.32 14.15 6.02
CA THR A 103 2.85 15.15 5.09
C THR A 103 1.88 15.30 3.92
N PRO A 104 1.40 16.51 3.60
CA PRO A 104 0.54 16.73 2.43
C PRO A 104 1.23 16.34 1.12
N LEU A 105 0.47 15.80 0.18
CA LEU A 105 1.01 15.43 -1.13
C LEU A 105 1.57 16.66 -1.89
N SER A 106 0.97 17.84 -1.67
CA SER A 106 1.44 19.12 -2.21
C SER A 106 2.85 19.51 -1.75
N ASP A 107 3.29 18.97 -0.63
CA ASP A 107 4.62 19.23 -0.06
C ASP A 107 5.65 18.16 -0.47
N MET A 108 5.26 17.29 -1.39
CA MET A 108 6.13 16.26 -1.95
C MET A 108 6.49 16.61 -3.40
N ARG A 109 7.69 16.25 -3.79
CA ARG A 109 8.12 16.30 -5.20
C ARG A 109 7.74 14.98 -5.86
N SER A 110 7.07 15.01 -7.01
CA SER A 110 6.81 13.81 -7.80
C SER A 110 7.75 13.68 -9.00
N GLU A 111 7.97 12.44 -9.41
CA GLU A 111 8.79 12.09 -10.57
C GLU A 111 8.25 10.79 -11.19
N VAL A 112 8.05 10.82 -12.52
CA VAL A 112 7.77 9.60 -13.27
C VAL A 112 9.09 8.89 -13.54
N ILE A 113 9.24 7.68 -12.97
CA ILE A 113 10.48 6.89 -13.12
C ILE A 113 10.35 5.80 -14.18
N ASN A 114 9.13 5.43 -14.57
CA ASN A 114 8.84 4.47 -15.64
C ASN A 114 7.45 4.75 -16.20
N ASP A 115 7.31 4.95 -17.49
CA ASP A 115 6.04 5.18 -18.20
C ASP A 115 5.63 4.00 -19.10
N ASP A 116 6.42 2.92 -19.11
CA ASP A 116 6.17 1.68 -19.86
C ASP A 116 6.16 0.44 -18.94
N PHE A 117 5.71 0.60 -17.70
CA PHE A 117 5.68 -0.48 -16.73
C PHE A 117 4.64 -1.54 -17.11
N GLN A 118 5.06 -2.79 -17.12
CA GLN A 118 4.19 -3.95 -17.25
C GLN A 118 4.38 -4.88 -16.04
N GLY A 119 3.35 -4.98 -15.22
CA GLY A 119 3.36 -5.76 -14.00
C GLY A 119 3.04 -7.25 -14.19
N SER A 120 2.82 -7.90 -13.08
CA SER A 120 2.72 -9.37 -12.97
C SER A 120 1.37 -9.96 -13.42
N MET A 121 0.32 -9.15 -13.63
CA MET A 121 -1.02 -9.66 -13.93
C MET A 121 -1.08 -10.46 -15.21
N TYR A 122 -0.27 -10.11 -16.22
CA TYR A 122 -0.22 -10.91 -17.45
C TYR A 122 0.30 -12.32 -17.20
N SER A 123 1.35 -12.45 -16.39
CA SER A 123 1.91 -13.78 -16.07
C SER A 123 0.96 -14.63 -15.21
N PHE A 124 0.11 -14.01 -14.40
CA PHE A 124 -0.88 -14.72 -13.60
C PHE A 124 -2.11 -15.13 -14.40
N THR A 125 -2.59 -14.26 -15.28
CA THR A 125 -3.84 -14.49 -16.00
C THR A 125 -3.65 -15.15 -17.35
N GLY A 126 -2.50 -14.95 -18.02
CA GLY A 126 -2.26 -15.31 -19.42
C GLY A 126 -3.14 -14.54 -20.41
N ASP A 127 -3.88 -13.53 -19.96
CA ASP A 127 -4.83 -12.78 -20.78
C ASP A 127 -4.10 -11.77 -21.68
N ALA A 128 -4.23 -11.94 -23.00
CA ALA A 128 -3.59 -11.07 -23.98
C ALA A 128 -4.02 -9.59 -23.86
N ARG A 129 -5.21 -9.31 -23.30
CA ARG A 129 -5.68 -7.94 -23.06
C ARG A 129 -4.82 -7.24 -22.01
N VAL A 130 -4.43 -7.96 -20.96
CA VAL A 130 -3.54 -7.44 -19.91
C VAL A 130 -2.16 -7.12 -20.47
N LYS A 131 -1.70 -7.88 -21.46
CA LYS A 131 -0.41 -7.65 -22.11
C LYS A 131 -0.31 -6.29 -22.80
N SER A 132 -1.43 -5.72 -23.23
CA SER A 132 -1.47 -4.41 -23.90
C SER A 132 -1.43 -3.23 -22.94
N PHE A 133 -1.69 -3.45 -21.65
CA PHE A 133 -1.65 -2.37 -20.65
C PHE A 133 -0.21 -1.95 -20.38
N ARG A 134 -0.03 -0.65 -20.29
CA ARG A 134 1.17 0.00 -19.78
C ARG A 134 0.76 0.93 -18.66
N ASP A 135 1.51 0.85 -17.61
CA ASP A 135 1.30 1.65 -16.41
C ASP A 135 2.42 2.67 -16.25
N THR A 136 2.12 3.75 -15.56
CA THR A 136 3.11 4.75 -15.18
C THR A 136 3.47 4.55 -13.71
N VAL A 137 4.75 4.44 -13.42
CA VAL A 137 5.28 4.44 -12.06
C VAL A 137 5.72 5.86 -11.72
N GLU A 138 4.92 6.54 -10.95
CA GLU A 138 5.21 7.85 -10.39
C GLU A 138 5.58 7.69 -8.92
N VAL A 139 6.64 8.36 -8.47
CA VAL A 139 7.09 8.35 -7.09
C VAL A 139 7.01 9.74 -6.47
N HIS A 140 6.64 9.79 -5.20
CA HIS A 140 6.54 11.01 -4.42
C HIS A 140 7.62 11.02 -3.35
N TYR A 141 8.51 11.99 -3.41
CA TYR A 141 9.62 12.13 -2.49
C TYR A 141 9.28 13.14 -1.39
N PRO A 142 9.61 12.86 -0.14
CA PRO A 142 9.55 13.88 0.90
C PRO A 142 10.49 15.04 0.55
N THR A 143 10.10 16.25 0.93
CA THR A 143 10.90 17.47 0.70
C THR A 143 12.12 17.55 1.59
N LYS A 144 12.16 16.77 2.66
CA LYS A 144 13.34 16.68 3.53
C LYS A 144 14.30 15.66 2.97
N ASP A 145 15.57 16.03 2.91
CA ASP A 145 16.63 15.08 2.58
C ASP A 145 16.60 13.91 3.56
N ALA A 146 16.59 12.72 3.01
CA ALA A 146 16.63 11.49 3.78
C ALA A 146 17.60 10.52 3.11
N THR A 147 18.39 9.84 3.93
CA THR A 147 19.28 8.79 3.48
C THR A 147 18.72 7.43 3.85
N MET A 148 18.97 6.42 3.03
CA MET A 148 18.64 5.04 3.30
C MET A 148 19.92 4.20 3.33
N THR A 149 20.14 3.47 4.41
CA THR A 149 21.21 2.49 4.49
C THR A 149 20.64 1.08 4.40
N VAL A 150 21.03 0.35 3.38
CA VAL A 150 20.66 -1.05 3.19
C VAL A 150 21.80 -1.93 3.69
N THR A 151 21.52 -2.78 4.67
CA THR A 151 22.44 -3.82 5.13
C THR A 151 22.01 -5.15 4.54
N ARG A 152 22.89 -5.79 3.77
CA ARG A 152 22.62 -7.09 3.16
C ARG A 152 22.94 -8.22 4.16
N ARG A 153 22.46 -9.42 3.83
CA ARG A 153 22.62 -10.61 4.68
C ARG A 153 24.09 -10.99 4.92
N ASP A 154 24.98 -10.64 4.00
CA ASP A 154 26.44 -10.86 4.10
C ASP A 154 27.14 -9.80 4.95
N GLY A 155 26.39 -8.85 5.54
CA GLY A 155 26.91 -7.76 6.37
C GLY A 155 27.38 -6.55 5.56
N THR A 156 27.36 -6.58 4.23
CA THR A 156 27.68 -5.41 3.43
C THR A 156 26.61 -4.33 3.56
N THR A 157 27.05 -3.07 3.60
CA THR A 157 26.15 -1.91 3.70
C THR A 157 26.35 -0.99 2.51
N GLN A 158 25.25 -0.39 2.06
CA GLN A 158 25.24 0.64 1.04
C GLN A 158 24.29 1.75 1.47
N THR A 159 24.76 2.99 1.43
CA THR A 159 23.96 4.17 1.76
C THR A 159 23.59 4.90 0.47
N TYR A 160 22.29 5.25 0.38
CA TYR A 160 21.71 6.01 -0.72
C TYR A 160 21.27 7.36 -0.18
N ASP A 161 21.38 8.39 -1.01
CA ASP A 161 20.93 9.76 -0.72
C ASP A 161 19.41 9.95 -0.93
N ARG A 162 18.69 8.85 -1.15
CA ARG A 162 17.24 8.83 -1.39
C ARG A 162 16.60 7.57 -0.80
N LEU A 163 15.29 7.64 -0.52
CA LEU A 163 14.53 6.52 0.04
C LEU A 163 14.01 5.54 -1.04
N ILE A 164 13.98 5.96 -2.30
CA ILE A 164 13.49 5.16 -3.43
C ILE A 164 14.64 4.98 -4.40
N ILE A 165 14.91 3.74 -4.75
CA ILE A 165 16.00 3.34 -5.64
C ILE A 165 15.36 2.89 -6.97
N PRO A 166 15.41 3.71 -8.05
CA PRO A 166 14.73 3.41 -9.31
C PRO A 166 15.21 2.12 -9.99
N GLU A 167 16.45 1.68 -9.71
CA GLU A 167 17.08 0.51 -10.35
C GLU A 167 16.47 -0.83 -9.89
N TYR A 168 15.61 -0.79 -8.85
CA TYR A 168 14.93 -1.97 -8.31
C TYR A 168 13.40 -1.93 -8.53
N GLY A 169 12.92 -1.00 -9.35
CA GLY A 169 11.52 -0.87 -9.74
C GLY A 169 11.18 -1.60 -11.04
#